data_557df74e93acaedf9fb2cb2fe39def03
#
_entry.id   557df74e93acaedf9fb2cb2fe39def03
#
_cell.length_a   1.000
_cell.length_b   1.000
_cell.length_c   1.000
_cell.angle_alpha   90.00
_cell.angle_beta   90.00
_cell.angle_gamma   90.00
#
_symmetry.space_group_name_H-M   'P 1'
#
loop_
_entity.id
_entity.type
_entity.pdbx_description
1 polymer ?
#
loop_
_entity_poly.entity_id
_entity_poly.type
_entity_poly.pdbx_seq_one_letter_code
_entity_poly.pdbx_strand_id
1 'polypeptide(L)'
;MLEHVHKHITSEMQQNTRTDIIFILTSILLNLITLAVNSGMSEQSRTDNASLIVMFVFVCLIVLVNIVVVIGLYKGRQTREKLLKGLIQMYKDQDVDKYYDASLLGNYNVRYNLFIMVVMFTGIIATIVPFILR
;
A
#
# COMPACT_ATOMS: atom_id res chain seq x y z
N MET A 1 -6.13 33.21 -8.48
CA MET A 1 -6.08 32.53 -7.17
C MET A 1 -6.69 31.14 -7.21
N LEU A 2 -7.89 30.97 -7.73
CA LEU A 2 -8.55 29.67 -7.86
C LEU A 2 -7.73 28.67 -8.71
N GLU A 3 -7.13 29.16 -9.76
CA GLU A 3 -6.29 28.39 -10.66
C GLU A 3 -5.06 27.82 -9.94
N HIS A 4 -4.44 28.59 -9.03
CA HIS A 4 -3.33 28.13 -8.21
C HIS A 4 -3.75 27.02 -7.24
N VAL A 5 -4.92 27.13 -6.64
CA VAL A 5 -5.46 26.14 -5.71
C VAL A 5 -5.75 24.85 -6.47
N HIS A 6 -6.38 24.91 -7.63
CA HIS A 6 -6.65 23.75 -8.49
C HIS A 6 -5.37 23.04 -8.87
N LYS A 7 -4.35 23.78 -9.29
CA LYS A 7 -3.06 23.25 -9.68
C LYS A 7 -2.35 22.58 -8.49
N HIS A 8 -2.44 23.19 -7.31
CA HIS A 8 -1.89 22.62 -6.08
C HIS A 8 -2.56 21.29 -5.72
N ILE A 9 -3.89 21.23 -5.76
CA ILE A 9 -4.64 20.01 -5.44
C ILE A 9 -4.28 18.89 -6.42
N THR A 10 -4.25 19.16 -7.71
CA THR A 10 -3.90 18.15 -8.71
C THR A 10 -2.46 17.68 -8.58
N SER A 11 -1.54 18.57 -8.23
CA SER A 11 -0.14 18.23 -7.96
C SER A 11 -0.01 17.31 -6.73
N GLU A 12 -0.72 17.62 -5.65
CA GLU A 12 -0.74 16.80 -4.44
C GLU A 12 -1.33 15.41 -4.72
N MET A 13 -2.38 15.33 -5.54
CA MET A 13 -2.96 14.06 -5.93
C MET A 13 -1.97 13.19 -6.73
N GLN A 14 -1.22 13.78 -7.63
CA GLN A 14 -0.18 13.07 -8.39
C GLN A 14 0.91 12.56 -7.48
N GLN A 15 1.38 13.38 -6.54
CA GLN A 15 2.40 12.99 -5.57
C GLN A 15 1.90 11.87 -4.67
N ASN A 16 0.65 11.94 -4.22
CA ASN A 16 0.02 10.90 -3.43
C ASN A 16 -0.02 9.56 -4.19
N THR A 17 -0.37 9.60 -5.47
CA THR A 17 -0.40 8.41 -6.33
C THR A 17 0.99 7.80 -6.47
N ARG A 18 2.02 8.61 -6.70
CA ARG A 18 3.40 8.13 -6.80
C ARG A 18 3.86 7.45 -5.51
N THR A 19 3.58 8.05 -4.37
CA THR A 19 3.93 7.50 -3.06
C THR A 19 3.24 6.16 -2.83
N ASP A 20 1.96 6.06 -3.16
CA ASP A 20 1.18 4.83 -3.00
C ASP A 20 1.71 3.71 -3.90
N ILE A 21 2.07 4.01 -5.14
CA ILE A 21 2.66 3.04 -6.06
C ILE A 21 3.98 2.51 -5.51
N ILE A 22 4.84 3.40 -5.00
CA ILE A 22 6.12 3.02 -4.41
C ILE A 22 5.90 2.10 -3.22
N PHE A 23 4.96 2.41 -2.33
CA PHE A 23 4.64 1.58 -1.18
C PHE A 23 4.16 0.19 -1.60
N ILE A 24 3.24 0.12 -2.55
CA ILE A 24 2.67 -1.14 -3.02
C ILE A 24 3.73 -2.02 -3.67
N LEU A 25 4.50 -1.48 -4.61
CA LEU A 25 5.53 -2.22 -5.33
C LEU A 25 6.64 -2.69 -4.40
N THR A 26 7.10 -1.81 -3.51
CA THR A 26 8.16 -2.15 -2.55
C THR A 26 7.69 -3.25 -1.61
N SER A 27 6.49 -3.15 -1.09
CA SER A 27 5.93 -4.14 -0.16
C SER A 27 5.78 -5.50 -0.83
N ILE A 28 5.21 -5.56 -2.02
CA ILE A 28 5.01 -6.81 -2.75
C ILE A 28 6.36 -7.44 -3.09
N LEU A 29 7.31 -6.64 -3.56
CA LEU A 29 8.64 -7.12 -3.90
C LEU A 29 9.36 -7.69 -2.67
N LEU A 30 9.34 -6.98 -1.54
CA LEU A 30 9.93 -7.45 -0.29
C LEU A 30 9.24 -8.72 0.22
N ASN A 31 7.92 -8.80 0.12
CA ASN A 31 7.18 -9.99 0.50
C ASN A 31 7.61 -11.21 -0.32
N LEU A 32 7.76 -11.05 -1.64
CA LEU A 32 8.20 -12.13 -2.52
C LEU A 32 9.64 -12.52 -2.27
N ILE A 33 10.54 -11.56 -2.07
CA ILE A 33 11.96 -11.84 -1.76
C ILE A 33 12.06 -12.60 -0.43
N THR A 34 11.36 -12.17 0.59
CA THR A 34 11.35 -12.83 1.89
C THR A 34 10.77 -14.23 1.79
N LEU A 35 9.71 -14.41 1.02
CA LEU A 35 9.12 -15.72 0.77
C LEU A 35 10.15 -16.65 0.13
N ALA A 36 10.87 -16.20 -0.89
CA ALA A 36 11.88 -16.99 -1.58
C ALA A 36 13.04 -17.36 -0.65
N VAL A 37 13.59 -16.39 0.07
CA VAL A 37 14.73 -16.59 0.99
C VAL A 37 14.35 -17.55 2.13
N ASN A 38 13.25 -17.28 2.80
CA ASN A 38 12.82 -18.09 3.94
C ASN A 38 12.39 -19.49 3.51
N SER A 39 11.77 -19.63 2.35
CA SER A 39 11.41 -20.95 1.82
C SER A 39 12.65 -21.77 1.47
N GLY A 40 13.69 -21.12 0.93
CA GLY A 40 14.97 -21.76 0.66
C GLY A 40 15.70 -22.18 1.93
N MET A 41 15.50 -21.48 3.04
CA MET A 41 16.13 -21.78 4.33
C MET A 41 15.29 -22.71 5.21
N SER A 42 14.06 -22.99 4.84
CA SER A 42 13.11 -23.70 5.69
C SER A 42 13.59 -25.10 6.10
N GLU A 43 14.13 -25.86 5.17
CA GLU A 43 14.65 -27.21 5.45
C GLU A 43 15.88 -27.13 6.35
N GLN A 44 16.79 -26.24 6.04
CA GLN A 44 18.03 -26.05 6.80
C GLN A 44 17.75 -25.58 8.24
N SER A 45 16.67 -24.84 8.47
CA SER A 45 16.31 -24.33 9.79
C SER A 45 15.92 -25.44 10.78
N ARG A 46 15.63 -26.65 10.30
CA ARG A 46 15.30 -27.80 11.17
C ARG A 46 16.52 -28.26 11.99
N THR A 47 17.70 -28.14 11.42
CA THR A 47 18.93 -28.64 12.02
C THR A 47 19.90 -27.53 12.40
N ASP A 48 19.70 -26.32 11.90
CA ASP A 48 20.58 -25.18 12.11
C ASP A 48 19.79 -24.02 12.79
N ASN A 49 20.16 -23.77 14.04
CA ASN A 49 19.52 -22.67 14.81
C ASN A 49 19.81 -21.30 14.20
N ALA A 50 20.96 -21.10 13.57
CA ALA A 50 21.30 -19.84 12.92
C ALA A 50 20.34 -19.54 11.77
N SER A 51 20.03 -20.54 10.95
CA SER A 51 19.05 -20.40 9.87
C SER A 51 17.65 -20.07 10.40
N LEU A 52 17.24 -20.69 11.51
CA LEU A 52 15.96 -20.38 12.15
C LEU A 52 15.90 -18.94 12.65
N ILE A 53 16.97 -18.47 13.28
CA ILE A 53 17.07 -17.09 13.77
C ILE A 53 16.97 -16.11 12.60
N VAL A 54 17.66 -16.36 11.50
CA VAL A 54 17.58 -15.52 10.30
C VAL A 54 16.16 -15.47 9.75
N MET A 55 15.45 -16.59 9.71
CA MET A 55 14.05 -16.64 9.28
C MET A 55 13.18 -15.75 10.16
N PHE A 56 13.34 -15.81 11.49
CA PHE A 56 12.60 -14.95 12.42
C PHE A 56 12.91 -13.48 12.21
N VAL A 57 14.17 -13.13 11.97
CA VAL A 57 14.56 -11.74 11.71
C VAL A 57 13.86 -11.22 10.45
N PHE A 58 13.86 -12.00 9.37
CA PHE A 58 13.14 -11.63 8.15
C PHE A 58 11.64 -11.50 8.35
N VAL A 59 11.05 -12.37 9.15
CA VAL A 59 9.62 -12.28 9.48
C VAL A 59 9.32 -10.99 10.25
N CYS A 60 10.13 -10.64 11.24
CA CYS A 60 9.96 -9.39 11.98
C CYS A 60 10.09 -8.19 11.06
N LEU A 61 11.08 -8.19 10.17
CA LEU A 61 11.27 -7.11 9.21
C LEU A 61 10.05 -6.95 8.30
N ILE A 62 9.53 -8.05 7.77
CA ILE A 62 8.42 -8.00 6.82
C ILE A 62 7.12 -7.58 7.50
N VAL A 63 6.89 -8.02 8.74
CA VAL A 63 5.73 -7.59 9.51
C VAL A 63 5.79 -6.09 9.74
N LEU A 64 6.96 -5.57 10.12
CA LEU A 64 7.14 -4.14 10.33
C LEU A 64 6.89 -3.34 9.04
N VAL A 65 7.48 -3.76 7.93
CA VAL A 65 7.31 -3.10 6.63
C VAL A 65 5.86 -3.12 6.19
N ASN A 66 5.18 -4.26 6.32
CA ASN A 66 3.77 -4.38 5.93
C ASN A 66 2.87 -3.48 6.78
N ILE A 67 3.12 -3.39 8.08
CA ILE A 67 2.36 -2.49 8.96
C ILE A 67 2.54 -1.04 8.51
N VAL A 68 3.77 -0.62 8.25
CA VAL A 68 4.06 0.75 7.79
C VAL A 68 3.37 1.03 6.46
N VAL A 69 3.44 0.10 5.52
CA VAL A 69 2.82 0.25 4.19
C VAL A 69 1.30 0.33 4.30
N VAL A 70 0.67 -0.54 5.10
CA VAL A 70 -0.79 -0.53 5.29
C VAL A 70 -1.25 0.79 5.91
N ILE A 71 -0.55 1.27 6.92
CA ILE A 71 -0.86 2.57 7.53
C ILE A 71 -0.67 3.69 6.52
N GLY A 72 0.41 3.66 5.74
CA GLY A 72 0.69 4.65 4.71
C GLY A 72 -0.39 4.68 3.63
N LEU A 73 -0.84 3.52 3.16
CA LEU A 73 -1.91 3.42 2.18
C LEU A 73 -3.24 3.90 2.74
N TYR A 74 -3.55 3.56 3.98
CA TYR A 74 -4.77 4.03 4.65
C TYR A 74 -4.79 5.55 4.75
N LYS A 75 -3.69 6.16 5.17
CA LYS A 75 -3.56 7.62 5.23
C LYS A 75 -3.57 8.25 3.84
N GLY A 76 -2.96 7.60 2.86
CA GLY A 76 -3.00 8.02 1.47
C GLY A 76 -4.43 8.07 0.93
N ARG A 77 -5.24 7.07 1.28
CA ARG A 77 -6.66 7.06 0.93
C ARG A 77 -7.40 8.25 1.52
N GLN A 78 -7.18 8.54 2.80
CA GLN A 78 -7.80 9.68 3.47
C GLN A 78 -7.37 11.01 2.82
N THR A 79 -6.09 11.16 2.52
CA THR A 79 -5.56 12.35 1.88
C THR A 79 -6.19 12.55 0.50
N ARG A 80 -6.27 11.50 -0.29
CA ARG A 80 -6.88 11.57 -1.63
C ARG A 80 -8.36 11.93 -1.55
N GLU A 81 -9.08 11.36 -0.58
CA GLU A 81 -10.48 11.67 -0.36
C GLU A 81 -10.68 13.16 -0.05
N LYS A 82 -9.85 13.72 0.84
CA LYS A 82 -9.90 15.14 1.19
C LYS A 82 -9.59 16.03 -0.02
N LEU A 83 -8.57 15.67 -0.79
CA LEU A 83 -8.19 16.43 -1.99
C LEU A 83 -9.31 16.39 -3.05
N LEU A 84 -9.93 15.24 -3.26
CA LEU A 84 -11.05 15.11 -4.19
C LEU A 84 -12.26 15.90 -3.74
N LYS A 85 -12.57 15.89 -2.45
CA LYS A 85 -13.70 16.70 -1.92
C LYS A 85 -13.46 18.19 -2.14
N GLY A 86 -12.22 18.65 -1.92
CA GLY A 86 -11.84 20.04 -2.20
C GLY A 86 -11.97 20.38 -3.68
N LEU A 87 -11.55 19.49 -4.55
CA LEU A 87 -11.64 19.67 -6.00
C LEU A 87 -13.11 19.73 -6.46
N ILE A 88 -13.96 18.84 -5.95
CA ILE A 88 -15.40 18.84 -6.26
C ILE A 88 -16.04 20.14 -5.79
N GLN A 89 -15.67 20.63 -4.61
CA GLN A 89 -16.20 21.89 -4.09
C GLN A 89 -15.82 23.06 -5.01
N MET A 90 -14.58 23.08 -5.51
CA MET A 90 -14.16 24.09 -6.49
C MET A 90 -15.01 24.02 -7.76
N TYR A 91 -15.30 22.82 -8.23
CA TYR A 91 -16.13 22.62 -9.42
C TYR A 91 -17.57 23.10 -9.18
N LYS A 92 -18.12 22.88 -7.98
CA LYS A 92 -19.44 23.42 -7.61
C LYS A 92 -19.43 24.93 -7.63
N ASP A 93 -18.39 25.56 -7.09
CA ASP A 93 -18.26 27.01 -7.06
C ASP A 93 -18.17 27.62 -8.47
N GLN A 94 -17.65 26.84 -9.44
CA GLN A 94 -17.55 27.25 -10.84
C GLN A 94 -18.70 26.70 -11.70
N ASP A 95 -19.67 26.03 -11.10
CA ASP A 95 -20.84 25.45 -11.78
C ASP A 95 -20.47 24.44 -12.87
N VAL A 96 -19.39 23.69 -12.66
CA VAL A 96 -18.91 22.63 -13.58
C VAL A 96 -18.92 21.25 -12.94
N ASP A 97 -19.41 21.11 -11.72
CA ASP A 97 -19.44 19.86 -10.98
C ASP A 97 -20.30 18.78 -11.66
N LYS A 98 -21.27 19.19 -12.46
CA LYS A 98 -22.13 18.27 -13.23
C LYS A 98 -21.34 17.40 -14.23
N TYR A 99 -20.12 17.81 -14.58
CA TYR A 99 -19.25 17.03 -15.47
C TYR A 99 -18.39 16.03 -14.70
N TYR A 100 -18.51 16.01 -13.38
CA TYR A 100 -17.75 15.10 -12.51
C TYR A 100 -18.69 14.07 -11.89
N ASP A 101 -18.43 12.79 -12.17
CA ASP A 101 -19.24 11.70 -11.63
C ASP A 101 -18.84 11.43 -10.17
N ALA A 102 -19.81 11.53 -9.26
CA ALA A 102 -19.59 11.28 -7.83
C ALA A 102 -19.16 9.83 -7.53
N SER A 103 -19.45 8.89 -8.42
CA SER A 103 -19.03 7.50 -8.25
C SER A 103 -17.51 7.32 -8.29
N LEU A 104 -16.77 8.28 -8.83
CA LEU A 104 -15.30 8.22 -8.88
C LEU A 104 -14.69 8.15 -7.49
N LEU A 105 -15.25 8.86 -6.51
CA LEU A 105 -14.77 8.82 -5.13
C LEU A 105 -14.89 7.41 -4.55
N GLY A 106 -16.02 6.74 -4.76
CA GLY A 106 -16.22 5.36 -4.34
C GLY A 106 -15.26 4.39 -5.03
N ASN A 107 -15.01 4.60 -6.32
CA ASN A 107 -14.07 3.77 -7.08
C ASN A 107 -12.65 3.87 -6.53
N TYR A 108 -12.18 5.06 -6.15
CA TYR A 108 -10.87 5.22 -5.52
C TYR A 108 -10.79 4.47 -4.19
N ASN A 109 -11.83 4.56 -3.36
CA ASN A 109 -11.85 3.84 -2.09
C ASN A 109 -11.79 2.32 -2.28
N VAL A 110 -12.50 1.78 -3.27
CA VAL A 110 -12.46 0.36 -3.60
C VAL A 110 -11.06 -0.05 -4.05
N ARG A 111 -10.40 0.74 -4.89
CA ARG A 111 -9.03 0.48 -5.33
C ARG A 111 -8.05 0.40 -4.16
N TYR A 112 -8.10 1.38 -3.26
CA TYR A 112 -7.21 1.39 -2.09
C TYR A 112 -7.44 0.18 -1.20
N ASN A 113 -8.71 -0.20 -1.01
CA ASN A 113 -9.04 -1.39 -0.21
C ASN A 113 -8.49 -2.66 -0.86
N LEU A 114 -8.57 -2.78 -2.19
CA LEU A 114 -8.01 -3.92 -2.91
C LEU A 114 -6.49 -3.97 -2.80
N PHE A 115 -5.81 -2.84 -2.93
CA PHE A 115 -4.35 -2.78 -2.79
C PHE A 115 -3.90 -3.15 -1.39
N ILE A 116 -4.58 -2.64 -0.37
CA ILE A 116 -4.30 -2.99 1.04
C ILE A 116 -4.49 -4.49 1.24
N MET A 117 -5.56 -5.06 0.69
CA MET A 117 -5.85 -6.49 0.77
C MET A 117 -4.74 -7.32 0.14
N VAL A 118 -4.27 -6.95 -1.06
CA VAL A 118 -3.18 -7.66 -1.75
C VAL A 118 -1.90 -7.61 -0.93
N VAL A 119 -1.53 -6.45 -0.39
CA VAL A 119 -0.36 -6.30 0.46
C VAL A 119 -0.46 -7.18 1.70
N MET A 120 -1.61 -7.19 2.37
CA MET A 120 -1.84 -8.02 3.55
C MET A 120 -1.74 -9.51 3.22
N PHE A 121 -2.37 -9.96 2.13
CA PHE A 121 -2.32 -11.36 1.73
C PHE A 121 -0.91 -11.81 1.40
N THR A 122 -0.17 -11.04 0.62
CA THR A 122 1.21 -11.38 0.27
C THR A 122 2.10 -11.41 1.51
N GLY A 123 1.89 -10.50 2.45
CA GLY A 123 2.61 -10.48 3.72
C GLY A 123 2.32 -11.71 4.59
N ILE A 124 1.06 -12.10 4.69
CA ILE A 124 0.63 -13.29 5.43
C ILE A 124 1.25 -14.54 4.81
N ILE A 125 1.18 -14.67 3.49
CA ILE A 125 1.76 -15.81 2.77
C ILE A 125 3.27 -15.86 3.00
N ALA A 126 3.96 -14.74 2.88
CA ALA A 126 5.41 -14.67 3.08
C ALA A 126 5.82 -15.02 4.51
N THR A 127 4.94 -14.79 5.48
CA THR A 127 5.19 -15.14 6.89
C THR A 127 4.92 -16.62 7.17
N ILE A 128 3.84 -17.16 6.65
CA ILE A 128 3.34 -18.50 7.03
C ILE A 128 4.00 -19.60 6.21
N VAL A 129 4.13 -19.44 4.88
CA VAL A 129 4.57 -20.51 3.98
C VAL A 129 5.94 -21.08 4.34
N PRO A 130 6.97 -20.29 4.68
CA PRO A 130 8.26 -20.84 5.06
C PRO A 130 8.19 -21.77 6.28
N PHE A 131 7.33 -21.46 7.25
CA PHE A 131 7.13 -22.30 8.44
C PHE A 131 6.34 -23.57 8.14
N ILE A 132 5.46 -23.55 7.16
CA ILE A 132 4.76 -24.75 6.68
C ILE A 132 5.74 -25.68 5.97
N LEU A 133 6.63 -25.12 5.15
CA LEU A 133 7.65 -25.89 4.43
C LEU A 133 8.72 -26.47 5.37
N ARG A 134 8.92 -25.88 6.51
CA ARG A 134 9.83 -26.36 7.53
C ARG A 134 9.32 -27.69 8.13
#